data_b2577a24c0f8f73d447d27562a25e579
#
_entry.id   b2577a24c0f8f73d447d27562a25e579
#
_cell.length_a   1.000
_cell.length_b   1.000
_cell.length_c   1.000
_cell.angle_alpha   90.00
_cell.angle_beta   90.00
_cell.angle_gamma   90.00
#
_symmetry.space_group_name_H-M   'P 1'
#
loop_
_entity.id
_entity.type
_entity.pdbx_description
1 polymer ?
#
loop_
_entity_poly.entity_id
_entity_poly.type
_entity_poly.pdbx_seq_one_letter_code
_entity_poly.pdbx_strand_id
1 'polypeptide(L)'
;LITQLSFTLSFVCLFLILLITLFIIRSTTHFNYKLSVFFEAMRNEDTTQHFPANPDDPFMNALYADMNHILRQLGDKQIEVEEKSLYYESILRVMTHEIRNSITPIASLSADLLKHLDPVPISRQREGLEVINSQAKNLTAFLDSYHRLTHLPEPEYKMVTIQALFTKLE
;
A
#
# COMPACT_ATOMS: atom_id res chain seq x y z
N LEU A 1 -56.18 -21.15 -48.67
CA LEU A 1 -54.73 -20.73 -48.89
C LEU A 1 -54.32 -19.57 -47.97
N ILE A 2 -55.09 -18.48 -47.89
CA ILE A 2 -54.79 -17.30 -47.07
C ILE A 2 -54.75 -17.65 -45.59
N THR A 3 -55.62 -18.47 -45.06
CA THR A 3 -55.65 -18.88 -43.66
C THR A 3 -54.41 -19.74 -43.25
N GLN A 4 -53.98 -20.64 -44.13
CA GLN A 4 -52.80 -21.46 -43.92
C GLN A 4 -51.49 -20.58 -43.90
N LEU A 5 -51.42 -19.58 -44.80
CA LEU A 5 -50.32 -18.68 -44.88
C LEU A 5 -50.17 -17.78 -43.58
N SER A 6 -51.34 -17.36 -43.04
CA SER A 6 -51.36 -16.59 -41.78
C SER A 6 -50.95 -17.44 -40.57
N PHE A 7 -51.30 -18.71 -40.51
CA PHE A 7 -50.84 -19.62 -39.44
C PHE A 7 -49.33 -19.88 -39.49
N THR A 8 -48.78 -20.12 -40.68
CA THR A 8 -47.35 -20.36 -40.85
C THR A 8 -46.54 -19.09 -40.49
N LEU A 9 -47.03 -17.92 -40.89
CA LEU A 9 -46.36 -16.65 -40.56
C LEU A 9 -46.38 -16.40 -39.04
N SER A 10 -47.52 -16.65 -38.37
CA SER A 10 -47.63 -16.52 -36.91
C SER A 10 -46.69 -17.48 -36.17
N PHE A 11 -46.56 -18.71 -36.62
CA PHE A 11 -45.64 -19.69 -36.03
C PHE A 11 -44.18 -19.28 -36.21
N VAL A 12 -43.81 -18.78 -37.38
CA VAL A 12 -42.46 -18.27 -37.63
C VAL A 12 -42.15 -17.06 -36.73
N CYS A 13 -43.06 -16.10 -36.58
CA CYS A 13 -42.90 -14.98 -35.70
C CYS A 13 -42.70 -15.41 -34.22
N LEU A 14 -43.52 -16.37 -33.76
CA LEU A 14 -43.43 -16.86 -32.38
C LEU A 14 -42.09 -17.60 -32.12
N PHE A 15 -41.62 -18.36 -33.11
CA PHE A 15 -40.32 -19.03 -33.05
C PHE A 15 -39.16 -18.03 -33.02
N LEU A 16 -39.21 -16.96 -33.83
CA LEU A 16 -38.21 -15.88 -33.80
C LEU A 16 -38.20 -15.15 -32.47
N ILE A 17 -39.34 -14.82 -31.88
CA ILE A 17 -39.46 -14.22 -30.57
C ILE A 17 -38.80 -15.12 -29.51
N LEU A 18 -39.07 -16.43 -29.56
CA LEU A 18 -38.47 -17.39 -28.64
C LEU A 18 -36.95 -17.40 -28.76
N LEU A 19 -36.40 -17.44 -29.99
CA LEU A 19 -34.95 -17.41 -30.22
C LEU A 19 -34.30 -16.13 -29.70
N ILE A 20 -34.91 -14.97 -29.97
CA ILE A 20 -34.43 -13.66 -29.48
C ILE A 20 -34.45 -13.63 -27.94
N THR A 21 -35.52 -14.12 -27.32
CA THR A 21 -35.64 -14.18 -25.86
C THR A 21 -34.57 -15.07 -25.25
N LEU A 22 -34.32 -16.25 -25.79
CA LEU A 22 -33.26 -17.15 -25.35
C LEU A 22 -31.86 -16.53 -25.51
N PHE A 23 -31.63 -15.83 -26.62
CA PHE A 23 -30.40 -15.12 -26.87
C PHE A 23 -30.16 -14.02 -25.83
N ILE A 24 -31.18 -13.20 -25.53
CA ILE A 24 -31.11 -12.14 -24.52
C ILE A 24 -30.83 -12.74 -23.13
N ILE A 25 -31.56 -13.78 -22.73
CA ILE A 25 -31.35 -14.44 -21.43
C ILE A 25 -29.91 -14.95 -21.33
N ARG A 26 -29.40 -15.63 -22.34
CA ARG A 26 -28.06 -16.18 -22.36
C ARG A 26 -26.99 -15.07 -22.27
N SER A 27 -27.16 -13.99 -23.03
CA SER A 27 -26.23 -12.83 -23.03
C SER A 27 -26.22 -12.13 -21.68
N THR A 28 -27.40 -11.87 -21.11
CA THR A 28 -27.54 -11.21 -19.80
C THR A 28 -26.95 -12.07 -18.67
N THR A 29 -27.17 -13.37 -18.68
CA THR A 29 -26.62 -14.28 -17.68
C THR A 29 -25.09 -14.31 -17.73
N HIS A 30 -24.52 -14.36 -18.93
CA HIS A 30 -23.07 -14.33 -19.10
C HIS A 30 -22.45 -13.04 -18.61
N PHE A 31 -23.06 -11.90 -18.92
CA PHE A 31 -22.65 -10.59 -18.43
C PHE A 31 -22.68 -10.49 -16.90
N ASN A 32 -23.82 -10.88 -16.29
CA ASN A 32 -23.99 -10.87 -14.85
C ASN A 32 -22.96 -11.75 -14.12
N TYR A 33 -22.64 -12.91 -14.69
CA TYR A 33 -21.58 -13.78 -14.14
C TYR A 33 -20.21 -13.09 -14.14
N LYS A 34 -19.81 -12.48 -15.26
CA LYS A 34 -18.52 -11.74 -15.34
C LYS A 34 -18.46 -10.58 -14.37
N LEU A 35 -19.55 -9.85 -14.23
CA LEU A 35 -19.67 -8.76 -13.27
C LEU A 35 -19.59 -9.25 -11.82
N SER A 36 -20.21 -10.39 -11.51
CA SER A 36 -20.11 -11.02 -10.19
C SER A 36 -18.67 -11.41 -9.86
N VAL A 37 -17.95 -12.03 -10.79
CA VAL A 37 -16.53 -12.40 -10.63
C VAL A 37 -15.67 -11.16 -10.38
N PHE A 38 -15.92 -10.05 -11.08
CA PHE A 38 -15.20 -8.80 -10.86
C PHE A 38 -15.43 -8.24 -9.46
N PHE A 39 -16.68 -8.14 -9.01
CA PHE A 39 -16.97 -7.65 -7.67
C PHE A 39 -16.47 -8.60 -6.56
N GLU A 40 -16.45 -9.89 -6.82
CA GLU A 40 -15.87 -10.86 -5.90
C GLU A 40 -14.36 -10.69 -5.81
N ALA A 41 -13.67 -10.51 -6.93
CA ALA A 41 -12.24 -10.21 -6.95
C ALA A 41 -11.93 -8.92 -6.18
N MET A 42 -12.68 -7.84 -6.42
CA MET A 42 -12.54 -6.60 -5.65
C MET A 42 -12.75 -6.78 -4.14
N ARG A 43 -13.79 -7.51 -3.76
CA ARG A 43 -14.11 -7.76 -2.34
C ARG A 43 -13.06 -8.58 -1.63
N ASN A 44 -12.46 -9.54 -2.33
CA ASN A 44 -11.43 -10.43 -1.80
C ASN A 44 -10.01 -9.88 -2.03
N GLU A 45 -9.89 -8.66 -2.57
CA GLU A 45 -8.61 -8.04 -2.92
C GLU A 45 -7.76 -8.91 -3.88
N ASP A 46 -8.42 -9.75 -4.68
CA ASP A 46 -7.76 -10.61 -5.67
C ASP A 46 -7.49 -9.85 -6.97
N THR A 47 -6.30 -9.32 -7.07
CA THR A 47 -5.83 -8.57 -8.24
C THR A 47 -5.29 -9.45 -9.36
N THR A 48 -5.29 -10.78 -9.19
CA THR A 48 -4.80 -11.73 -10.20
C THR A 48 -5.81 -12.01 -11.31
N GLN A 49 -7.09 -11.67 -11.08
CA GLN A 49 -8.14 -11.85 -12.05
C GLN A 49 -7.90 -11.01 -13.31
N HIS A 50 -8.11 -11.63 -14.47
CA HIS A 50 -7.96 -10.99 -15.77
C HIS A 50 -9.16 -11.28 -16.65
N PHE A 51 -9.73 -10.22 -17.23
CA PHE A 51 -10.83 -10.32 -18.19
C PHE A 51 -10.24 -10.21 -19.60
N PRO A 52 -10.28 -11.30 -20.40
CA PRO A 52 -9.70 -11.30 -21.74
C PRO A 52 -10.50 -10.40 -22.68
N ALA A 53 -9.80 -9.77 -23.61
CA ALA A 53 -10.44 -8.96 -24.65
C ALA A 53 -11.45 -9.78 -25.46
N ASN A 54 -12.59 -9.17 -25.76
CA ASN A 54 -13.62 -9.74 -26.64
C ASN A 54 -13.62 -9.00 -27.98
N PRO A 55 -12.97 -9.53 -29.03
CA PRO A 55 -12.86 -8.84 -30.31
C PRO A 55 -14.19 -8.67 -31.04
N ASP A 56 -15.20 -9.52 -30.74
CA ASP A 56 -16.50 -9.53 -31.40
C ASP A 56 -17.47 -8.49 -30.80
N ASP A 57 -17.17 -7.95 -29.63
CA ASP A 57 -18.01 -6.97 -28.94
C ASP A 57 -17.17 -5.78 -28.41
N PRO A 58 -17.12 -4.67 -29.16
CA PRO A 58 -16.33 -3.49 -28.77
C PRO A 58 -16.74 -2.88 -27.43
N PHE A 59 -18.03 -2.93 -27.08
CA PHE A 59 -18.52 -2.42 -25.80
C PHE A 59 -18.03 -3.26 -24.62
N MET A 60 -18.16 -4.60 -24.74
CA MET A 60 -17.63 -5.52 -23.72
C MET A 60 -16.12 -5.44 -23.61
N ASN A 61 -15.42 -5.22 -24.71
CA ASN A 61 -13.98 -5.05 -24.73
C ASN A 61 -13.53 -3.82 -23.93
N ALA A 62 -14.21 -2.69 -24.11
CA ALA A 62 -13.96 -1.47 -23.33
C ALA A 62 -14.21 -1.71 -21.83
N LEU A 63 -15.33 -2.34 -21.47
CA LEU A 63 -15.66 -2.66 -20.10
C LEU A 63 -14.62 -3.58 -19.44
N TYR A 64 -14.17 -4.63 -20.14
CA TYR A 64 -13.13 -5.53 -19.63
C TYR A 64 -11.77 -4.82 -19.45
N ALA A 65 -11.46 -3.89 -20.34
CA ALA A 65 -10.27 -3.04 -20.20
C ALA A 65 -10.34 -2.17 -18.94
N ASP A 66 -11.50 -1.57 -18.66
CA ASP A 66 -11.73 -0.77 -17.46
C ASP A 66 -11.67 -1.63 -16.18
N MET A 67 -12.30 -2.81 -16.18
CA MET A 67 -12.24 -3.76 -15.07
C MET A 67 -10.79 -4.17 -14.76
N ASN A 68 -10.02 -4.51 -15.79
CA ASN A 68 -8.60 -4.85 -15.64
C ASN A 68 -7.76 -3.66 -15.16
N HIS A 69 -8.13 -2.44 -15.58
CA HIS A 69 -7.45 -1.23 -15.11
C HIS A 69 -7.68 -1.00 -13.62
N ILE A 70 -8.91 -1.13 -13.16
CA ILE A 70 -9.28 -1.00 -11.74
C ILE A 70 -8.55 -2.05 -10.88
N LEU A 71 -8.52 -3.32 -11.31
CA LEU A 71 -7.83 -4.38 -10.58
C LEU A 71 -6.32 -4.11 -10.49
N ARG A 72 -5.69 -3.61 -11.56
CA ARG A 72 -4.28 -3.20 -11.51
C ARG A 72 -4.05 -2.05 -10.53
N GLN A 73 -4.89 -1.01 -10.56
CA GLN A 73 -4.77 0.10 -9.61
C GLN A 73 -4.92 -0.35 -8.15
N LEU A 74 -5.80 -1.31 -7.88
CA LEU A 74 -5.91 -1.92 -6.54
C LEU A 74 -4.63 -2.66 -6.15
N GLY A 75 -4.07 -3.47 -7.06
CA GLY A 75 -2.80 -4.17 -6.82
C GLY A 75 -1.64 -3.21 -6.55
N ASP A 76 -1.49 -2.15 -7.35
CA ASP A 76 -0.47 -1.13 -7.15
C ASP A 76 -0.61 -0.45 -5.78
N LYS A 77 -1.85 -0.17 -5.36
CA LYS A 77 -2.14 0.41 -4.03
C LYS A 77 -1.83 -0.55 -2.88
N GLN A 78 -2.11 -1.84 -3.03
CA GLN A 78 -1.75 -2.84 -2.03
C GLN A 78 -0.24 -2.92 -1.85
N ILE A 79 0.52 -2.98 -2.94
CA ILE A 79 1.99 -2.98 -2.91
C ILE A 79 2.51 -1.73 -2.21
N GLU A 80 1.99 -0.54 -2.56
CA GLU A 80 2.39 0.73 -1.92
C GLU A 80 2.14 0.71 -0.40
N VAL A 81 0.99 0.18 0.03
CA VAL A 81 0.65 0.08 1.46
C VAL A 81 1.56 -0.91 2.17
N GLU A 82 1.84 -2.06 1.57
CA GLU A 82 2.73 -3.08 2.13
C GLU A 82 4.17 -2.56 2.26
N GLU A 83 4.70 -1.91 1.22
CA GLU A 83 6.03 -1.27 1.26
C GLU A 83 6.13 -0.22 2.37
N LYS A 84 5.11 0.64 2.51
CA LYS A 84 5.06 1.62 3.60
C LYS A 84 5.01 0.94 4.97
N SER A 85 4.23 -0.12 5.12
CA SER A 85 4.14 -0.88 6.37
C SER A 85 5.49 -1.47 6.77
N LEU A 86 6.18 -2.13 5.84
CA LEU A 86 7.52 -2.69 6.06
C LEU A 86 8.55 -1.60 6.39
N TYR A 87 8.46 -0.44 5.73
CA TYR A 87 9.30 0.70 6.03
C TYR A 87 9.10 1.20 7.47
N TYR A 88 7.85 1.40 7.91
CA TYR A 88 7.53 1.81 9.29
C TYR A 88 7.97 0.77 10.32
N GLU A 89 7.76 -0.51 10.05
CA GLU A 89 8.23 -1.59 10.94
C GLU A 89 9.75 -1.57 11.10
N SER A 90 10.49 -1.39 10.02
CA SER A 90 11.95 -1.27 10.03
C SER A 90 12.41 -0.08 10.89
N ILE A 91 11.78 1.08 10.69
CA ILE A 91 12.07 2.29 11.48
C ILE A 91 11.81 2.06 12.97
N LEU A 92 10.63 1.52 13.32
CA LEU A 92 10.26 1.26 14.71
C LEU A 92 11.24 0.30 15.38
N ARG A 93 11.73 -0.70 14.67
CA ARG A 93 12.72 -1.65 15.17
C ARG A 93 14.05 -0.95 15.48
N VAL A 94 14.55 -0.14 14.55
CA VAL A 94 15.79 0.65 14.76
C VAL A 94 15.61 1.60 15.93
N MET A 95 14.51 2.35 15.98
CA MET A 95 14.21 3.27 17.08
C MET A 95 14.17 2.56 18.43
N THR A 96 13.46 1.44 18.51
CA THR A 96 13.34 0.67 19.75
C THR A 96 14.71 0.19 20.23
N HIS A 97 15.58 -0.22 19.31
CA HIS A 97 16.93 -0.66 19.61
C HIS A 97 17.80 0.51 20.13
N GLU A 98 17.82 1.66 19.46
CA GLU A 98 18.61 2.82 19.85
C GLU A 98 18.12 3.45 21.16
N ILE A 99 16.82 3.56 21.35
CA ILE A 99 16.22 4.01 22.62
C ILE A 99 16.63 3.08 23.76
N ARG A 100 16.52 1.76 23.57
CA ARG A 100 16.89 0.78 24.60
C ARG A 100 18.38 0.87 24.94
N ASN A 101 19.25 0.98 23.94
CA ASN A 101 20.69 1.10 24.10
C ASN A 101 21.08 2.34 24.89
N SER A 102 20.34 3.43 24.74
CA SER A 102 20.60 4.68 25.46
C SER A 102 19.98 4.68 26.86
N ILE A 103 18.77 4.16 27.03
CA ILE A 103 18.04 4.17 28.31
C ILE A 103 18.61 3.13 29.29
N THR A 104 19.03 1.96 28.84
CA THR A 104 19.51 0.88 29.72
C THR A 104 20.71 1.31 30.57
N PRO A 105 21.78 1.91 30.03
CA PRO A 105 22.88 2.43 30.83
C PRO A 105 22.46 3.56 31.78
N ILE A 106 21.57 4.46 31.33
CA ILE A 106 21.04 5.56 32.16
C ILE A 106 20.34 4.96 33.40
N ALA A 107 19.44 4.05 33.21
CA ALA A 107 18.66 3.41 34.27
C ALA A 107 19.58 2.63 35.24
N SER A 108 20.50 1.82 34.68
CA SER A 108 21.45 1.04 35.48
C SER A 108 22.36 1.90 36.35
N LEU A 109 22.98 2.92 35.77
CA LEU A 109 23.88 3.84 36.52
C LEU A 109 23.12 4.70 37.52
N SER A 110 21.91 5.15 37.16
CA SER A 110 21.05 5.87 38.13
C SER A 110 20.69 4.99 39.33
N ALA A 111 20.35 3.73 39.09
CA ALA A 111 20.01 2.78 40.16
C ALA A 111 21.26 2.45 41.03
N ASP A 112 22.44 2.32 40.42
CA ASP A 112 23.67 2.07 41.16
C ASP A 112 24.05 3.28 42.02
N LEU A 113 23.96 4.50 41.50
CA LEU A 113 24.20 5.72 42.25
C LEU A 113 23.24 5.92 43.42
N LEU A 114 21.96 5.53 43.26
CA LEU A 114 20.95 5.59 44.31
C LEU A 114 21.17 4.54 45.42
N LYS A 115 21.66 3.35 45.10
CA LYS A 115 21.94 2.29 46.07
C LYS A 115 23.13 2.55 46.95
N HIS A 116 24.12 3.27 46.43
CA HIS A 116 25.39 3.53 47.10
C HIS A 116 25.47 4.99 47.59
N LEU A 117 24.42 5.46 48.33
CA LEU A 117 24.38 6.77 48.95
C LEU A 117 25.40 6.94 50.12
N ASP A 118 25.96 5.84 50.65
CA ASP A 118 27.10 5.84 51.56
C ASP A 118 28.43 6.04 50.80
N PRO A 119 29.52 6.51 51.39
CA PRO A 119 30.51 7.37 50.77
C PRO A 119 31.23 6.73 49.57
N VAL A 120 30.56 6.81 48.41
CA VAL A 120 31.20 6.58 47.11
C VAL A 120 32.14 7.74 46.84
N PRO A 121 33.36 7.51 46.43
CA PRO A 121 34.28 8.59 46.03
C PRO A 121 33.60 9.52 45.03
N ILE A 122 33.69 10.84 45.25
CA ILE A 122 33.07 11.86 44.37
C ILE A 122 33.47 11.66 42.90
N SER A 123 34.65 11.13 42.63
CA SER A 123 35.13 10.78 41.30
C SER A 123 34.24 9.76 40.62
N ARG A 124 33.80 8.70 41.31
CA ARG A 124 32.94 7.65 40.76
C ARG A 124 31.50 8.15 40.52
N GLN A 125 30.99 8.99 41.39
CA GLN A 125 29.69 9.66 41.19
C GLN A 125 29.72 10.55 39.95
N ARG A 126 30.81 11.32 39.78
CA ARG A 126 31.01 12.19 38.61
C ARG A 126 31.07 11.39 37.31
N GLU A 127 31.85 10.30 37.28
CA GLU A 127 31.96 9.42 36.12
C GLU A 127 30.58 8.83 35.72
N GLY A 128 29.80 8.33 36.69
CA GLY A 128 28.47 7.84 36.43
C GLY A 128 27.52 8.90 35.86
N LEU A 129 27.57 10.13 36.38
CA LEU A 129 26.76 11.24 35.87
C LEU A 129 27.22 11.70 34.48
N GLU A 130 28.53 11.67 34.19
CA GLU A 130 29.05 11.99 32.85
C GLU A 130 28.58 10.99 31.80
N VAL A 131 28.53 9.69 32.10
CA VAL A 131 28.01 8.67 31.21
C VAL A 131 26.51 8.87 31.01
N ILE A 132 25.70 9.09 32.05
CA ILE A 132 24.27 9.38 31.96
C ILE A 132 24.01 10.58 31.03
N ASN A 133 24.76 11.69 31.25
CA ASN A 133 24.64 12.90 30.43
C ASN A 133 24.99 12.63 28.94
N SER A 134 26.06 11.86 28.71
CA SER A 134 26.48 11.48 27.36
C SER A 134 25.40 10.66 26.64
N GLN A 135 24.85 9.65 27.33
CA GLN A 135 23.76 8.81 26.75
C GLN A 135 22.47 9.61 26.48
N ALA A 136 22.11 10.52 27.38
CA ALA A 136 20.97 11.41 27.18
C ALA A 136 21.18 12.33 25.96
N LYS A 137 22.38 12.88 25.77
CA LYS A 137 22.70 13.68 24.57
C LYS A 137 22.63 12.84 23.28
N ASN A 138 23.17 11.63 23.31
CA ASN A 138 23.10 10.71 22.15
C ASN A 138 21.65 10.39 21.77
N LEU A 139 20.80 10.12 22.77
CA LEU A 139 19.38 9.88 22.55
C LEU A 139 18.67 11.10 21.94
N THR A 140 18.98 12.30 22.45
CA THR A 140 18.43 13.55 21.90
C THR A 140 18.84 13.74 20.43
N ALA A 141 20.14 13.57 20.12
CA ALA A 141 20.63 13.69 18.75
C ALA A 141 20.01 12.66 17.80
N PHE A 142 19.78 11.43 18.28
CA PHE A 142 19.08 10.39 17.54
C PHE A 142 17.62 10.81 17.24
N LEU A 143 16.89 11.30 18.25
CA LEU A 143 15.50 11.76 18.09
C LEU A 143 15.40 12.95 17.13
N ASP A 144 16.35 13.89 17.19
CA ASP A 144 16.41 15.02 16.26
C ASP A 144 16.66 14.57 14.82
N SER A 145 17.54 13.58 14.64
CA SER A 145 17.80 12.99 13.31
C SER A 145 16.57 12.27 12.77
N TYR A 146 15.86 11.54 13.63
CA TYR A 146 14.61 10.88 13.27
C TYR A 146 13.52 11.90 12.89
N HIS A 147 13.37 12.96 13.69
CA HIS A 147 12.41 14.03 13.40
C HIS A 147 12.66 14.66 12.02
N ARG A 148 13.92 14.88 11.65
CA ARG A 148 14.28 15.39 10.31
C ARG A 148 13.91 14.42 9.19
N LEU A 149 14.04 13.10 9.40
CA LEU A 149 13.66 12.08 8.42
C LEU A 149 12.14 11.98 8.20
N THR A 150 11.37 12.16 9.27
CA THR A 150 9.90 12.08 9.21
C THR A 150 9.22 13.37 8.75
N HIS A 151 9.95 14.50 8.83
CA HIS A 151 9.46 15.82 8.42
C HIS A 151 10.34 16.41 7.31
N LEU A 152 10.61 15.60 6.28
CA LEU A 152 11.26 16.09 5.07
C LEU A 152 10.37 17.18 4.43
N PRO A 153 10.92 18.38 4.17
CA PRO A 153 10.18 19.37 3.42
C PRO A 153 9.86 18.86 2.01
N GLU A 154 8.78 19.35 1.43
CA GLU A 154 8.46 19.03 0.04
C GLU A 154 9.66 19.36 -0.86
N PRO A 155 10.01 18.47 -1.82
CA PRO A 155 11.15 18.68 -2.68
C PRO A 155 10.94 19.92 -3.57
N GLU A 156 11.83 20.90 -3.46
CA GLU A 156 11.89 22.01 -4.39
C GLU A 156 12.65 21.59 -5.65
N TYR A 157 11.92 21.41 -6.75
CA TYR A 157 12.52 21.08 -8.05
C TYR A 157 13.15 22.34 -8.66
N LYS A 158 14.49 22.32 -8.85
CA LYS A 158 15.24 23.38 -9.52
C LYS A 158 15.98 22.80 -10.73
N MET A 159 15.98 23.52 -11.84
CA MET A 159 16.82 23.18 -12.99
C MET A 159 18.28 23.43 -12.61
N VAL A 160 19.08 22.37 -12.53
CA VAL A 160 20.50 22.43 -12.20
C VAL A 160 21.29 21.82 -13.36
N THR A 161 22.38 22.47 -13.79
CA THR A 161 23.28 21.88 -14.75
C THR A 161 24.07 20.73 -14.13
N ILE A 162 24.30 19.67 -14.88
CA ILE A 162 25.05 18.49 -14.40
C ILE A 162 26.44 18.91 -13.87
N GLN A 163 27.06 19.91 -14.49
CA GLN A 163 28.36 20.44 -14.09
C GLN A 163 28.34 21.10 -12.70
N ALA A 164 27.27 21.86 -12.37
CA ALA A 164 27.08 22.47 -11.05
C ALA A 164 26.81 21.42 -9.97
N LEU A 165 26.17 20.29 -10.33
CA LEU A 165 25.94 19.17 -9.41
C LEU A 165 27.25 18.49 -9.00
N PHE A 166 28.13 18.20 -9.97
CA PHE A 166 29.42 17.56 -9.71
C PHE A 166 30.37 18.46 -8.89
N THR A 167 30.40 19.77 -9.16
CA THR A 167 31.21 20.74 -8.38
C THR A 167 30.77 20.86 -6.90
N LYS A 168 29.54 20.47 -6.59
CA LYS A 168 29.01 20.52 -5.22
C LYS A 168 29.23 19.22 -4.43
N LEU A 169 29.63 18.15 -5.10
CA LEU A 169 29.90 16.83 -4.51
C LEU A 169 31.42 16.61 -4.23
N GLU A 170 32.30 17.50 -4.73
CA GLU A 170 33.72 17.61 -4.36
C GLU A 170 33.87 18.51 -3.11
#